data_367e47a50b05bc353fcdc43722a6c398
#
_entry.id   367e47a50b05bc353fcdc43722a6c398
#
_cell.length_a   1.000
_cell.length_b   1.000
_cell.length_c   1.000
_cell.angle_alpha   90.00
_cell.angle_beta   90.00
_cell.angle_gamma   90.00
#
_symmetry.space_group_name_H-M   'P 1'
#
loop_
_entity.id
_entity.type
_entity.pdbx_description
1 polymer ?
#
loop_
_entity_poly.entity_id
_entity_poly.type
_entity_poly.pdbx_seq_one_letter_code
_entity_poly.pdbx_strand_id
1 'polypeptide(L)'
;MGNLFEYSKFVENQDFIGRKEEIERLSANFVFLTNTILLAPQGWGKSSLLRKAAAAAAIKDKSLRFCHIKLSNVRDEERFYELLAQGVIQAVSSTVEEAVSYLSRFFTNPSPRLEFNNSSVEGIHLNYDWSDIRRYKESIMSLPSRIAQDIGLKLVVCIDDFHSVEQFPETDSFLQFLKSQWTNQKNVSYCLTAQENQTVVSFAKTAVPFSRYGDIIQLGRIKPVAFTRHLRDRFAESGKYLDGEVASLIVDLVEGHPFYVQQLAHISWMNTSVVCSREVVMEAHETIVNQMQMMFDIVTSALTTQQLCYLHAVLAGETVISTSEVLHRHHITSATSASRSKAALLQKGLVCNQDGKITMIDPIYSYWLTNKYFK
;
A
#
# COMPACT_ATOMS: atom_id res chain seq x y z
N MET A 1 18.22 21.26 -10.99
CA MET A 1 17.72 21.06 -9.61
C MET A 1 16.90 19.77 -9.59
N GLY A 2 17.19 18.84 -8.70
CA GLY A 2 16.38 17.62 -8.54
C GLY A 2 14.97 17.94 -8.03
N ASN A 3 14.04 16.99 -8.21
CA ASN A 3 12.69 17.12 -7.66
C ASN A 3 12.76 17.16 -6.13
N LEU A 4 12.32 18.27 -5.52
CA LEU A 4 12.39 18.49 -4.06
C LEU A 4 11.27 17.79 -3.30
N PHE A 5 10.18 17.41 -3.99
CA PHE A 5 9.03 16.73 -3.40
C PHE A 5 8.66 15.54 -4.30
N GLU A 6 9.04 14.34 -3.87
CA GLU A 6 8.77 13.12 -4.62
C GLU A 6 7.40 12.55 -4.23
N TYR A 7 6.48 12.45 -5.18
CA TYR A 7 5.14 11.88 -4.98
C TYR A 7 4.75 10.82 -6.02
N SER A 8 5.47 10.77 -7.16
CA SER A 8 5.17 9.84 -8.26
C SER A 8 5.91 8.51 -8.16
N LYS A 9 6.90 8.42 -7.27
CA LYS A 9 7.74 7.23 -7.04
C LYS A 9 7.75 6.86 -5.56
N PHE A 10 8.45 5.79 -5.24
CA PHE A 10 8.71 5.45 -3.85
C PHE A 10 9.56 6.53 -3.19
N VAL A 11 9.07 7.07 -2.10
CA VAL A 11 9.77 8.12 -1.36
C VAL A 11 10.92 7.50 -0.60
N GLU A 12 12.13 7.96 -0.88
CA GLU A 12 13.37 7.51 -0.23
C GLU A 12 14.06 8.65 0.54
N ASN A 13 14.89 8.26 1.51
CA ASN A 13 15.80 9.15 2.26
C ASN A 13 15.15 10.41 2.84
N GLN A 14 15.47 11.59 2.27
CA GLN A 14 15.11 12.88 2.83
C GLN A 14 13.62 13.22 2.70
N ASP A 15 12.93 12.63 1.72
CA ASP A 15 11.51 12.88 1.50
C ASP A 15 10.58 11.98 2.31
N PHE A 16 11.15 11.01 3.06
CA PHE A 16 10.38 10.14 3.93
C PHE A 16 10.09 10.82 5.28
N ILE A 17 8.82 11.08 5.55
CA ILE A 17 8.36 11.89 6.67
C ILE A 17 7.77 11.04 7.80
N GLY A 18 8.22 11.27 9.02
CA GLY A 18 7.67 10.66 10.23
C GLY A 18 7.89 9.15 10.32
N ARG A 19 6.93 8.45 10.93
CA ARG A 19 6.88 6.97 10.97
C ARG A 19 8.05 6.27 11.66
N LYS A 20 8.73 6.93 12.59
CA LYS A 20 9.91 6.35 13.28
C LYS A 20 9.56 5.06 14.03
N GLU A 21 8.46 5.09 14.76
CA GLU A 21 7.98 3.96 15.57
C GLU A 21 7.62 2.78 14.67
N GLU A 22 6.94 3.04 13.55
CA GLU A 22 6.56 2.01 12.59
C GLU A 22 7.78 1.42 11.87
N ILE A 23 8.80 2.24 11.52
CA ILE A 23 10.07 1.75 10.96
C ILE A 23 10.77 0.85 11.97
N GLU A 24 10.90 1.27 13.22
CA GLU A 24 11.58 0.51 14.25
C GLU A 24 10.88 -0.83 14.50
N ARG A 25 9.55 -0.82 14.66
CA ARG A 25 8.73 -2.00 14.87
C ARG A 25 8.84 -2.98 13.68
N LEU A 26 8.63 -2.49 12.46
CA LEU A 26 8.69 -3.31 11.25
C LEU A 26 10.10 -3.86 11.00
N SER A 27 11.14 -3.04 11.21
CA SER A 27 12.54 -3.46 11.13
C SER A 27 12.88 -4.56 12.16
N ALA A 28 12.37 -4.46 13.38
CA ALA A 28 12.52 -5.49 14.40
C ALA A 28 11.82 -6.79 13.98
N ASN A 29 10.59 -6.71 13.46
CA ASN A 29 9.86 -7.86 12.95
C ASN A 29 10.66 -8.60 11.85
N PHE A 30 11.33 -7.87 10.96
CA PHE A 30 12.18 -8.47 9.93
C PHE A 30 13.39 -9.19 10.52
N VAL A 31 14.10 -8.58 11.46
CA VAL A 31 15.28 -9.17 12.11
C VAL A 31 14.92 -10.46 12.84
N PHE A 32 13.76 -10.48 13.53
CA PHE A 32 13.27 -11.63 14.28
C PHE A 32 12.42 -12.61 13.46
N LEU A 33 12.28 -12.36 12.15
CA LEU A 33 11.45 -13.17 11.25
C LEU A 33 9.99 -13.30 11.73
N THR A 34 9.44 -12.22 12.27
CA THR A 34 8.03 -12.15 12.67
C THR A 34 7.19 -11.80 11.45
N ASN A 35 6.24 -12.66 11.11
CA ASN A 35 5.27 -12.35 10.05
C ASN A 35 4.51 -11.07 10.39
N THR A 36 4.24 -10.26 9.39
CA THR A 36 3.61 -8.95 9.60
C THR A 36 2.54 -8.67 8.56
N ILE A 37 1.43 -8.06 8.99
CA ILE A 37 0.42 -7.50 8.09
C ILE A 37 0.41 -5.98 8.30
N LEU A 38 0.70 -5.25 7.23
CA LEU A 38 0.74 -3.79 7.21
C LEU A 38 -0.53 -3.26 6.53
N LEU A 39 -1.42 -2.66 7.29
CA LEU A 39 -2.71 -2.14 6.84
C LEU A 39 -2.69 -0.62 6.72
N ALA A 40 -3.13 -0.10 5.58
CA ALA A 40 -3.43 1.32 5.39
C ALA A 40 -4.23 1.56 4.11
N PRO A 41 -4.93 2.69 3.98
CA PRO A 41 -5.50 3.14 2.72
C PRO A 41 -4.44 3.30 1.61
N GLN A 42 -4.89 3.43 0.37
CA GLN A 42 -4.01 3.72 -0.76
C GLN A 42 -3.34 5.10 -0.58
N GLY A 43 -2.10 5.24 -1.05
CA GLY A 43 -1.38 6.53 -0.97
C GLY A 43 -0.80 6.88 0.41
N TRP A 44 -1.01 6.04 1.45
CA TRP A 44 -0.53 6.31 2.81
C TRP A 44 0.93 5.90 3.07
N GLY A 45 1.67 5.51 2.03
CA GLY A 45 3.09 5.25 2.10
C GLY A 45 3.49 3.85 2.60
N LYS A 46 2.60 2.82 2.50
CA LYS A 46 2.92 1.43 2.86
C LYS A 46 4.22 0.93 2.24
N SER A 47 4.31 1.02 0.91
CA SER A 47 5.47 0.48 0.17
C SER A 47 6.77 1.26 0.45
N SER A 48 6.67 2.58 0.69
CA SER A 48 7.83 3.40 1.11
C SER A 48 8.30 3.03 2.52
N LEU A 49 7.36 2.82 3.46
CA LEU A 49 7.66 2.34 4.82
C LEU A 49 8.32 0.96 4.79
N LEU A 50 7.78 0.04 4.00
CA LEU A 50 8.32 -1.31 3.82
C LEU A 50 9.78 -1.27 3.39
N ARG A 51 10.11 -0.50 2.34
CA ARG A 51 11.48 -0.33 1.84
C ARG A 51 12.41 0.30 2.87
N LYS A 52 11.93 1.33 3.58
CA LYS A 52 12.72 2.00 4.62
C LYS A 52 13.03 1.06 5.78
N ALA A 53 12.05 0.29 6.24
CA ALA A 53 12.23 -0.70 7.30
C ALA A 53 13.14 -1.86 6.86
N ALA A 54 13.02 -2.31 5.61
CA ALA A 54 13.91 -3.33 5.03
C ALA A 54 15.37 -2.87 5.00
N ALA A 55 15.62 -1.61 4.54
CA ALA A 55 16.96 -1.04 4.56
C ALA A 55 17.52 -0.92 5.99
N ALA A 56 16.70 -0.49 6.96
CA ALA A 56 17.09 -0.40 8.36
C ALA A 56 17.38 -1.79 8.98
N ALA A 57 16.61 -2.82 8.63
CA ALA A 57 16.83 -4.19 9.08
C ALA A 57 18.10 -4.80 8.47
N ALA A 58 18.36 -4.57 7.18
CA ALA A 58 19.56 -5.04 6.49
C ALA A 58 20.88 -4.47 7.06
N ILE A 59 20.82 -3.27 7.66
CA ILE A 59 21.95 -2.71 8.40
C ILE A 59 22.20 -3.47 9.70
N LYS A 60 21.13 -3.87 10.41
CA LYS A 60 21.19 -4.58 11.69
C LYS A 60 21.59 -6.05 11.52
N ASP A 61 21.15 -6.69 10.45
CA ASP A 61 21.40 -8.10 10.18
C ASP A 61 21.75 -8.30 8.69
N LYS A 62 23.02 -8.58 8.42
CA LYS A 62 23.57 -8.78 7.06
C LYS A 62 23.14 -10.10 6.41
N SER A 63 22.60 -11.05 7.18
CA SER A 63 22.07 -12.30 6.66
C SER A 63 20.68 -12.15 6.04
N LEU A 64 20.00 -11.00 6.26
CA LEU A 64 18.69 -10.72 5.70
C LEU A 64 18.74 -10.46 4.18
N ARG A 65 17.79 -11.06 3.48
CA ARG A 65 17.46 -10.77 2.08
C ARG A 65 15.96 -10.46 1.98
N PHE A 66 15.62 -9.59 1.05
CA PHE A 66 14.24 -9.12 0.85
C PHE A 66 13.76 -9.46 -0.55
N CYS A 67 12.73 -10.29 -0.62
CA CYS A 67 11.98 -10.58 -1.84
C CYS A 67 10.77 -9.66 -1.89
N HIS A 68 10.62 -8.83 -2.94
CA HIS A 68 9.50 -7.94 -3.12
C HIS A 68 8.66 -8.37 -4.32
N ILE A 69 7.40 -8.70 -4.08
CA ILE A 69 6.43 -8.99 -5.14
C ILE A 69 5.22 -8.07 -5.01
N LYS A 70 4.63 -7.70 -6.13
CA LYS A 70 3.46 -6.81 -6.20
C LYS A 70 2.30 -7.49 -6.91
N LEU A 71 1.13 -7.50 -6.28
CA LEU A 71 -0.04 -8.23 -6.76
C LEU A 71 -1.11 -7.37 -7.44
N SER A 72 -0.89 -6.07 -7.66
CA SER A 72 -1.92 -5.14 -8.18
C SER A 72 -2.62 -5.61 -9.47
N ASN A 73 -1.96 -6.38 -10.32
CA ASN A 73 -2.47 -6.84 -11.61
C ASN A 73 -2.51 -8.38 -11.71
N VAL A 74 -2.41 -9.07 -10.58
CA VAL A 74 -2.44 -10.54 -10.52
C VAL A 74 -3.89 -10.99 -10.37
N ARG A 75 -4.33 -11.92 -11.22
CA ARG A 75 -5.73 -12.38 -11.32
C ARG A 75 -5.91 -13.85 -10.98
N ASP A 76 -4.82 -14.60 -10.87
CA ASP A 76 -4.80 -16.03 -10.65
C ASP A 76 -3.61 -16.48 -9.78
N GLU A 77 -3.70 -17.73 -9.32
CA GLU A 77 -2.68 -18.34 -8.48
C GLU A 77 -1.38 -18.59 -9.25
N GLU A 78 -1.48 -18.92 -10.53
CA GLU A 78 -0.34 -19.27 -11.36
C GLU A 78 0.63 -18.10 -11.45
N ARG A 79 0.11 -16.92 -11.72
CA ARG A 79 0.93 -15.70 -11.76
C ARG A 79 1.52 -15.36 -10.39
N PHE A 80 0.80 -15.64 -9.31
CA PHE A 80 1.35 -15.49 -7.96
C PHE A 80 2.57 -16.40 -7.74
N TYR A 81 2.47 -17.69 -8.08
CA TYR A 81 3.59 -18.63 -7.92
C TYR A 81 4.80 -18.25 -8.77
N GLU A 82 4.57 -17.79 -9.98
CA GLU A 82 5.62 -17.32 -10.87
C GLU A 82 6.37 -16.11 -10.27
N LEU A 83 5.64 -15.09 -9.80
CA LEU A 83 6.20 -13.93 -9.14
C LEU A 83 6.97 -14.29 -7.86
N LEU A 84 6.45 -15.23 -7.08
CA LEU A 84 7.12 -15.70 -5.87
C LEU A 84 8.45 -16.38 -6.21
N ALA A 85 8.45 -17.32 -7.15
CA ALA A 85 9.67 -18.03 -7.55
C ALA A 85 10.71 -17.06 -8.11
N GLN A 86 10.30 -16.17 -9.02
CA GLN A 86 11.15 -15.15 -9.61
C GLN A 86 11.74 -14.21 -8.54
N GLY A 87 10.87 -13.65 -7.69
CA GLY A 87 11.30 -12.70 -6.66
C GLY A 87 12.25 -13.33 -5.64
N VAL A 88 12.04 -14.60 -5.26
CA VAL A 88 12.95 -15.32 -4.35
C VAL A 88 14.31 -15.50 -4.99
N ILE A 89 14.39 -15.98 -6.24
CA ILE A 89 15.67 -16.15 -6.94
C ILE A 89 16.40 -14.81 -7.09
N GLN A 90 15.69 -13.75 -7.48
CA GLN A 90 16.29 -12.42 -7.59
C GLN A 90 16.81 -11.89 -6.25
N ALA A 91 16.11 -12.16 -5.15
CA ALA A 91 16.48 -11.68 -3.81
C ALA A 91 17.76 -12.32 -3.25
N VAL A 92 18.04 -13.56 -3.64
CA VAL A 92 19.20 -14.33 -3.12
C VAL A 92 20.38 -14.37 -4.06
N SER A 93 20.23 -13.97 -5.32
CA SER A 93 21.28 -14.01 -6.34
C SER A 93 21.91 -12.63 -6.51
N SER A 94 23.22 -12.58 -6.57
CA SER A 94 24.01 -11.37 -6.89
C SER A 94 24.40 -11.32 -8.36
N THR A 95 24.47 -12.49 -9.02
CA THR A 95 24.78 -12.62 -10.44
C THR A 95 23.79 -13.52 -11.17
N VAL A 96 23.78 -13.42 -12.50
CA VAL A 96 22.94 -14.27 -13.36
C VAL A 96 23.33 -15.75 -13.22
N GLU A 97 24.62 -16.05 -13.11
CA GLU A 97 25.15 -17.41 -12.94
C GLU A 97 24.67 -18.04 -11.63
N GLU A 98 24.62 -17.25 -10.53
CA GLU A 98 24.06 -17.72 -9.26
C GLU A 98 22.57 -18.04 -9.41
N ALA A 99 21.80 -17.17 -10.08
CA ALA A 99 20.38 -17.40 -10.32
C ALA A 99 20.13 -18.68 -11.13
N VAL A 100 20.90 -18.90 -12.19
CA VAL A 100 20.85 -20.13 -13.00
C VAL A 100 21.20 -21.35 -12.15
N SER A 101 22.22 -21.25 -11.30
CA SER A 101 22.65 -22.33 -10.40
C SER A 101 21.53 -22.70 -9.41
N TYR A 102 20.89 -21.70 -8.77
CA TYR A 102 19.77 -21.94 -7.86
C TYR A 102 18.57 -22.55 -8.58
N LEU A 103 18.25 -22.08 -9.78
CA LEU A 103 17.17 -22.64 -10.57
C LEU A 103 17.42 -24.11 -10.90
N SER A 104 18.62 -24.46 -11.39
CA SER A 104 18.98 -25.84 -11.72
C SER A 104 18.98 -26.75 -10.48
N ARG A 105 19.30 -26.20 -9.30
CA ARG A 105 19.38 -26.96 -8.05
C ARG A 105 18.03 -27.18 -7.39
N PHE A 106 17.15 -26.18 -7.42
CA PHE A 106 15.87 -26.22 -6.69
C PHE A 106 14.68 -26.60 -7.56
N PHE A 107 14.79 -26.49 -8.90
CA PHE A 107 13.78 -26.89 -9.87
C PHE A 107 14.32 -28.02 -10.75
N THR A 108 14.18 -29.24 -10.29
CA THR A 108 14.72 -30.43 -10.99
C THR A 108 13.81 -30.96 -12.09
N ASN A 109 12.50 -30.67 -12.06
CA ASN A 109 11.52 -31.01 -13.11
C ASN A 109 10.16 -30.32 -12.87
N PRO A 110 9.58 -29.57 -13.85
CA PRO A 110 10.26 -29.00 -15.01
C PRO A 110 11.09 -27.78 -14.60
N SER A 111 12.23 -27.61 -15.24
CA SER A 111 13.00 -26.38 -15.08
C SER A 111 12.26 -25.25 -15.79
N PRO A 112 12.02 -24.10 -15.14
CA PRO A 112 11.48 -22.93 -15.82
C PRO A 112 12.44 -22.51 -16.95
N ARG A 113 11.88 -22.02 -18.06
CA ARG A 113 12.69 -21.39 -19.10
C ARG A 113 13.13 -20.02 -18.60
N LEU A 114 14.42 -19.75 -18.70
CA LEU A 114 14.99 -18.45 -18.37
C LEU A 114 14.95 -17.54 -19.58
N GLU A 115 14.32 -16.39 -19.40
CA GLU A 115 14.40 -15.30 -20.38
C GLU A 115 15.16 -14.13 -19.73
N PHE A 116 16.08 -13.55 -20.49
CA PHE A 116 16.92 -12.46 -20.04
C PHE A 116 16.59 -11.21 -20.87
N ASN A 117 16.06 -10.19 -20.23
CA ASN A 117 15.83 -8.90 -20.89
C ASN A 117 17.07 -8.00 -20.87
N ASN A 118 18.01 -8.28 -19.96
CA ASN A 118 19.32 -7.62 -19.87
C ASN A 118 20.29 -8.53 -19.10
N SER A 119 21.54 -8.09 -18.96
CA SER A 119 22.58 -8.85 -18.24
C SER A 119 22.53 -8.68 -16.72
N SER A 120 21.41 -8.23 -16.15
CA SER A 120 21.25 -8.06 -14.71
C SER A 120 20.31 -9.13 -14.13
N VAL A 121 20.46 -9.41 -12.83
CA VAL A 121 19.58 -10.34 -12.09
C VAL A 121 18.13 -9.85 -12.11
N GLU A 122 17.90 -8.54 -12.10
CA GLU A 122 16.57 -7.92 -12.16
C GLU A 122 15.88 -8.17 -13.51
N GLY A 123 16.63 -8.38 -14.58
CA GLY A 123 16.12 -8.72 -15.92
C GLY A 123 15.83 -10.20 -16.16
N ILE A 124 15.99 -11.04 -15.13
CA ILE A 124 15.65 -12.47 -15.20
C ILE A 124 14.14 -12.63 -15.13
N HIS A 125 13.55 -13.26 -16.12
CA HIS A 125 12.17 -13.70 -16.12
C HIS A 125 12.10 -15.21 -16.16
N LEU A 126 11.27 -15.78 -15.29
CA LEU A 126 10.98 -17.21 -15.29
C LEU A 126 9.72 -17.43 -16.13
N ASN A 127 9.86 -18.21 -17.19
CA ASN A 127 8.72 -18.62 -18.01
C ASN A 127 8.42 -20.09 -17.73
N TYR A 128 7.24 -20.35 -17.23
CA TYR A 128 6.74 -21.68 -16.93
C TYR A 128 5.68 -22.09 -17.94
N ASP A 129 5.58 -23.39 -18.21
CA ASP A 129 4.37 -23.94 -18.79
C ASP A 129 3.26 -23.90 -17.71
N TRP A 130 2.16 -23.21 -17.99
CA TRP A 130 1.06 -22.99 -17.05
C TRP A 130 0.46 -24.28 -16.47
N SER A 131 0.43 -25.36 -17.26
CA SER A 131 -0.01 -26.68 -16.81
C SER A 131 0.91 -27.26 -15.72
N ASP A 132 2.17 -26.90 -15.72
CA ASP A 132 3.18 -27.39 -14.80
C ASP A 132 3.21 -26.60 -13.48
N ILE A 133 2.91 -25.30 -13.48
CA ILE A 133 2.91 -24.47 -12.26
C ILE A 133 1.97 -25.03 -11.21
N ARG A 134 0.72 -25.37 -11.58
CA ARG A 134 -0.25 -25.97 -10.64
C ARG A 134 0.24 -27.27 -10.04
N ARG A 135 0.95 -28.06 -10.82
CA ARG A 135 1.53 -29.35 -10.39
C ARG A 135 2.64 -29.17 -9.38
N TYR A 136 3.40 -28.07 -9.47
CA TYR A 136 4.57 -27.81 -8.63
C TYR A 136 4.36 -26.72 -7.57
N LYS A 137 3.13 -26.29 -7.33
CA LYS A 137 2.79 -25.22 -6.39
C LYS A 137 3.42 -25.42 -4.99
N GLU A 138 3.42 -26.64 -4.47
CA GLU A 138 4.03 -26.94 -3.16
C GLU A 138 5.56 -26.77 -3.20
N SER A 139 6.20 -27.17 -4.29
CA SER A 139 7.64 -26.98 -4.49
C SER A 139 8.01 -25.51 -4.56
N ILE A 140 7.20 -24.70 -5.27
CA ILE A 140 7.38 -23.24 -5.37
C ILE A 140 7.14 -22.58 -4.01
N MET A 141 6.09 -22.98 -3.31
CA MET A 141 5.79 -22.41 -1.99
C MET A 141 6.84 -22.76 -0.93
N SER A 142 7.49 -23.89 -1.04
CA SER A 142 8.60 -24.28 -0.13
C SER A 142 9.95 -23.65 -0.51
N LEU A 143 10.08 -23.11 -1.73
CA LEU A 143 11.31 -22.54 -2.27
C LEU A 143 11.98 -21.50 -1.36
N PRO A 144 11.27 -20.52 -0.80
CA PRO A 144 11.88 -19.51 0.09
C PRO A 144 12.63 -20.15 1.26
N SER A 145 12.01 -21.12 1.94
CA SER A 145 12.61 -21.79 3.09
C SER A 145 13.75 -22.75 2.71
N ARG A 146 13.61 -23.45 1.60
CA ARG A 146 14.66 -24.38 1.09
C ARG A 146 15.92 -23.61 0.73
N ILE A 147 15.81 -22.51 -0.01
CA ILE A 147 16.96 -21.68 -0.37
C ILE A 147 17.56 -21.03 0.89
N ALA A 148 16.74 -20.39 1.74
CA ALA A 148 17.23 -19.71 2.93
C ALA A 148 18.02 -20.64 3.86
N GLN A 149 17.57 -21.90 4.04
CA GLN A 149 18.27 -22.89 4.83
C GLN A 149 19.57 -23.39 4.16
N ASP A 150 19.54 -23.58 2.85
CA ASP A 150 20.65 -24.10 2.09
C ASP A 150 21.87 -23.14 2.06
N ILE A 151 21.62 -21.85 1.90
CA ILE A 151 22.67 -20.81 1.84
C ILE A 151 22.89 -20.08 3.17
N GLY A 152 22.19 -20.49 4.23
CA GLY A 152 22.35 -19.95 5.59
C GLY A 152 21.90 -18.49 5.73
N LEU A 153 20.89 -18.06 4.98
CA LEU A 153 20.33 -16.71 5.02
C LEU A 153 18.96 -16.66 5.73
N LYS A 154 18.53 -15.45 6.00
CA LYS A 154 17.18 -15.11 6.43
C LYS A 154 16.47 -14.39 5.27
N LEU A 155 15.25 -14.81 4.94
CA LEU A 155 14.49 -14.24 3.83
C LEU A 155 13.19 -13.63 4.32
N VAL A 156 12.97 -12.35 3.99
CA VAL A 156 11.69 -11.66 4.20
C VAL A 156 10.99 -11.52 2.86
N VAL A 157 9.84 -12.19 2.71
CA VAL A 157 9.01 -12.11 1.51
C VAL A 157 7.96 -11.01 1.72
N CYS A 158 8.14 -9.90 1.01
CA CYS A 158 7.27 -8.74 1.06
C CYS A 158 6.27 -8.82 -0.10
N ILE A 159 4.98 -8.92 0.21
CA ILE A 159 3.90 -9.04 -0.77
C ILE A 159 3.06 -7.77 -0.70
N ASP A 160 3.20 -6.92 -1.72
CA ASP A 160 2.46 -5.67 -1.82
C ASP A 160 1.11 -5.88 -2.51
N ASP A 161 0.10 -5.12 -2.09
CA ASP A 161 -1.28 -5.20 -2.56
C ASP A 161 -1.92 -6.60 -2.38
N PHE A 162 -1.66 -7.27 -1.25
CA PHE A 162 -2.13 -8.63 -0.98
C PHE A 162 -3.65 -8.80 -1.07
N HIS A 163 -4.42 -7.73 -0.88
CA HIS A 163 -5.88 -7.75 -1.07
C HIS A 163 -6.31 -8.14 -2.49
N SER A 164 -5.43 -8.06 -3.50
CA SER A 164 -5.71 -8.48 -4.88
C SER A 164 -6.02 -9.97 -5.01
N VAL A 165 -5.64 -10.81 -4.04
CA VAL A 165 -5.97 -12.25 -4.03
C VAL A 165 -7.49 -12.50 -3.99
N GLU A 166 -8.30 -11.52 -3.57
CA GLU A 166 -9.77 -11.59 -3.63
C GLU A 166 -10.32 -11.78 -5.05
N GLN A 167 -9.52 -11.44 -6.06
CA GLN A 167 -9.89 -11.57 -7.46
C GLN A 167 -9.57 -12.96 -8.03
N PHE A 168 -8.94 -13.84 -7.23
CA PHE A 168 -8.62 -15.19 -7.68
C PHE A 168 -9.89 -16.06 -7.71
N PRO A 169 -10.02 -16.97 -8.67
CA PRO A 169 -11.22 -17.81 -8.82
C PRO A 169 -11.54 -18.64 -7.57
N GLU A 170 -10.54 -19.10 -6.84
CA GLU A 170 -10.66 -19.95 -5.65
C GLU A 170 -9.98 -19.33 -4.41
N THR A 171 -10.30 -18.08 -4.11
CA THR A 171 -9.66 -17.30 -3.04
C THR A 171 -9.54 -18.05 -1.71
N ASP A 172 -10.62 -18.65 -1.22
CA ASP A 172 -10.63 -19.31 0.08
C ASP A 172 -9.70 -20.52 0.13
N SER A 173 -9.72 -21.35 -0.92
CA SER A 173 -8.84 -22.52 -1.05
C SER A 173 -7.38 -22.09 -1.13
N PHE A 174 -7.09 -21.04 -1.90
CA PHE A 174 -5.77 -20.46 -2.03
C PHE A 174 -5.23 -19.93 -0.69
N LEU A 175 -6.04 -19.16 0.03
CA LEU A 175 -5.65 -18.61 1.34
C LEU A 175 -5.39 -19.69 2.39
N GLN A 176 -6.20 -20.76 2.39
CA GLN A 176 -5.97 -21.93 3.25
C GLN A 176 -4.66 -22.64 2.88
N PHE A 177 -4.40 -22.81 1.58
CA PHE A 177 -3.16 -23.39 1.09
C PHE A 177 -1.94 -22.55 1.50
N LEU A 178 -1.93 -21.24 1.22
CA LEU A 178 -0.85 -20.33 1.63
C LEU A 178 -0.52 -20.49 3.11
N LYS A 179 -1.55 -20.50 3.94
CA LYS A 179 -1.39 -20.64 5.37
C LYS A 179 -0.74 -21.96 5.77
N SER A 180 -1.20 -23.09 5.19
CA SER A 180 -0.62 -24.40 5.48
C SER A 180 0.88 -24.45 5.14
N GLN A 181 1.27 -23.77 4.06
CA GLN A 181 2.65 -23.71 3.59
C GLN A 181 3.53 -22.79 4.44
N TRP A 182 3.01 -21.62 4.84
CA TRP A 182 3.82 -20.61 5.52
C TRP A 182 4.06 -20.88 7.01
N THR A 183 3.15 -21.62 7.67
CA THR A 183 3.21 -21.84 9.12
C THR A 183 4.46 -22.57 9.58
N ASN A 184 5.03 -23.44 8.75
CA ASN A 184 6.16 -24.32 9.11
C ASN A 184 7.48 -23.93 8.46
N GLN A 185 7.56 -22.80 7.77
CA GLN A 185 8.78 -22.38 7.09
C GLN A 185 9.82 -21.86 8.09
N LYS A 186 11.07 -22.30 7.91
CA LYS A 186 12.21 -21.86 8.70
C LYS A 186 13.04 -20.84 7.93
N ASN A 187 13.63 -19.90 8.64
CA ASN A 187 14.47 -18.83 8.09
C ASN A 187 13.72 -17.88 7.13
N VAL A 188 12.37 -17.88 7.16
CA VAL A 188 11.53 -17.03 6.31
C VAL A 188 10.48 -16.34 7.16
N SER A 189 10.18 -15.09 6.82
CA SER A 189 8.96 -14.40 7.27
C SER A 189 8.27 -13.71 6.11
N TYR A 190 6.97 -13.46 6.29
CA TYR A 190 6.13 -12.82 5.29
C TYR A 190 5.63 -11.48 5.79
N CYS A 191 5.77 -10.43 4.96
CA CYS A 191 5.20 -9.13 5.23
C CYS A 191 4.17 -8.82 4.14
N LEU A 192 2.90 -8.81 4.53
CA LEU A 192 1.78 -8.55 3.63
C LEU A 192 1.37 -7.10 3.77
N THR A 193 1.31 -6.35 2.67
CA THR A 193 0.69 -5.03 2.69
C THR A 193 -0.69 -5.10 2.05
N ALA A 194 -1.67 -4.45 2.66
CA ALA A 194 -3.03 -4.45 2.16
C ALA A 194 -3.78 -3.16 2.50
N GLN A 195 -4.88 -2.93 1.79
CA GLN A 195 -5.89 -1.98 2.23
C GLN A 195 -6.76 -2.63 3.30
N GLU A 196 -7.31 -1.82 4.20
CA GLU A 196 -8.26 -2.30 5.18
C GLU A 196 -9.61 -2.56 4.50
N ASN A 197 -9.76 -3.73 3.91
CA ASN A 197 -11.04 -4.21 3.39
C ASN A 197 -11.54 -5.43 4.18
N GLN A 198 -12.79 -5.83 3.93
CA GLN A 198 -13.42 -6.92 4.69
C GLN A 198 -12.64 -8.24 4.59
N THR A 199 -12.05 -8.56 3.46
CA THR A 199 -11.37 -9.84 3.27
C THR A 199 -10.03 -9.88 3.99
N VAL A 200 -9.24 -8.80 3.94
CA VAL A 200 -7.97 -8.72 4.68
C VAL A 200 -8.24 -8.62 6.18
N VAL A 201 -9.28 -7.89 6.58
CA VAL A 201 -9.73 -7.84 7.97
C VAL A 201 -10.29 -9.19 8.41
N SER A 202 -11.02 -9.89 7.56
CA SER A 202 -11.49 -11.25 7.78
C SER A 202 -10.30 -12.23 7.83
N PHE A 203 -9.38 -12.13 6.90
CA PHE A 203 -8.13 -12.88 6.88
C PHE A 203 -7.30 -12.67 8.16
N ALA A 204 -7.21 -11.42 8.63
CA ALA A 204 -6.48 -11.08 9.85
C ALA A 204 -7.22 -11.40 11.16
N LYS A 205 -8.57 -11.32 11.18
CA LYS A 205 -9.38 -11.41 12.40
C LYS A 205 -10.19 -12.70 12.55
N THR A 206 -10.69 -13.28 11.47
CA THR A 206 -11.63 -14.42 11.52
C THR A 206 -11.04 -15.75 11.10
N ALA A 207 -10.01 -15.74 10.30
CA ALA A 207 -9.29 -16.97 10.10
C ALA A 207 -8.57 -17.30 11.40
N VAL A 208 -9.18 -18.13 12.22
CA VAL A 208 -8.60 -18.73 13.45
C VAL A 208 -7.12 -19.12 13.31
N PRO A 209 -6.60 -19.28 12.11
CA PRO A 209 -5.21 -19.51 11.89
C PRO A 209 -4.33 -18.26 11.71
N PHE A 210 -4.87 -17.12 11.28
CA PHE A 210 -4.09 -15.88 11.12
C PHE A 210 -4.13 -14.96 12.35
N SER A 211 -5.06 -15.15 13.29
CA SER A 211 -5.03 -14.47 14.59
C SER A 211 -3.74 -14.73 15.38
N ARG A 212 -2.94 -15.73 14.95
CA ARG A 212 -1.60 -16.04 15.45
C ARG A 212 -0.52 -15.97 14.36
N TYR A 213 -0.85 -15.39 13.18
CA TYR A 213 0.08 -15.38 12.05
C TYR A 213 1.26 -14.46 12.29
N GLY A 214 1.08 -13.38 13.04
CA GLY A 214 2.15 -12.44 13.31
C GLY A 214 1.65 -11.10 13.84
N ASP A 215 2.42 -10.05 13.60
CA ASP A 215 2.13 -8.70 14.03
C ASP A 215 1.24 -7.96 13.02
N ILE A 216 0.27 -7.20 13.50
CA ILE A 216 -0.59 -6.35 12.66
C ILE A 216 -0.25 -4.89 12.95
N ILE A 217 0.25 -4.20 11.93
CA ILE A 217 0.57 -2.78 11.98
C ILE A 217 -0.46 -2.03 11.15
N GLN A 218 -1.30 -1.23 11.78
CA GLN A 218 -2.23 -0.33 11.11
C GLN A 218 -1.61 1.06 11.07
N LEU A 219 -1.42 1.62 9.87
CA LEU A 219 -0.87 2.96 9.72
C LEU A 219 -1.95 4.00 9.98
N GLY A 220 -1.73 4.81 11.00
CA GLY A 220 -2.49 6.03 11.24
C GLY A 220 -2.03 7.19 10.33
N ARG A 221 -2.63 8.37 10.51
CA ARG A 221 -2.17 9.62 9.88
C ARG A 221 -0.80 10.03 10.42
N ILE A 222 0.04 10.63 9.59
CA ILE A 222 1.29 11.25 10.03
C ILE A 222 0.95 12.52 10.81
N LYS A 223 1.68 12.77 11.91
CA LYS A 223 1.46 13.96 12.75
C LYS A 223 1.68 15.24 11.92
N PRO A 224 0.74 16.19 11.89
CA PRO A 224 0.85 17.42 11.08
C PRO A 224 2.17 18.18 11.29
N VAL A 225 2.65 18.24 12.54
CA VAL A 225 3.93 18.90 12.88
C VAL A 225 5.13 18.30 12.14
N ALA A 226 5.12 17.00 11.85
CA ALA A 226 6.20 16.37 11.10
C ALA A 226 6.19 16.84 9.63
N PHE A 227 5.01 17.00 9.05
CA PHE A 227 4.85 17.54 7.69
C PHE A 227 5.28 19.01 7.63
N THR A 228 4.74 19.88 8.48
CA THR A 228 5.03 21.31 8.44
C THR A 228 6.50 21.62 8.58
N ARG A 229 7.20 20.91 9.49
CA ARG A 229 8.65 21.03 9.62
C ARG A 229 9.36 20.62 8.33
N HIS A 230 9.06 19.44 7.81
CA HIS A 230 9.68 18.93 6.58
C HIS A 230 9.46 19.88 5.39
N LEU A 231 8.24 20.36 5.18
CA LEU A 231 7.94 21.28 4.08
C LEU A 231 8.77 22.56 4.17
N ARG A 232 8.85 23.16 5.34
CA ARG A 232 9.67 24.38 5.57
C ARG A 232 11.15 24.13 5.31
N ASP A 233 11.68 23.02 5.80
CA ASP A 233 13.09 22.66 5.59
C ASP A 233 13.38 22.48 4.08
N ARG A 234 12.52 21.78 3.34
CA ARG A 234 12.68 21.57 1.90
C ARG A 234 12.55 22.87 1.08
N PHE A 235 11.64 23.77 1.42
CA PHE A 235 11.56 25.10 0.80
C PHE A 235 12.84 25.89 1.05
N ALA A 236 13.33 25.91 2.27
CA ALA A 236 14.57 26.62 2.65
C ALA A 236 15.79 26.08 1.92
N GLU A 237 15.94 24.76 1.74
CA GLU A 237 17.00 24.13 0.95
C GLU A 237 17.06 24.65 -0.49
N SER A 238 15.94 25.07 -1.06
CA SER A 238 15.87 25.65 -2.41
C SER A 238 16.01 27.17 -2.45
N GLY A 239 16.24 27.81 -1.30
CA GLY A 239 16.31 29.26 -1.18
C GLY A 239 14.94 29.96 -1.19
N LYS A 240 13.83 29.20 -1.03
CA LYS A 240 12.47 29.75 -0.93
C LYS A 240 12.00 29.73 0.52
N TYR A 241 11.09 30.64 0.84
CA TYR A 241 10.52 30.75 2.17
C TYR A 241 9.09 30.24 2.20
N LEU A 242 8.79 29.39 3.18
CA LEU A 242 7.46 28.90 3.49
C LEU A 242 7.16 29.18 4.97
N ASP A 243 6.17 30.04 5.23
CA ASP A 243 5.72 30.31 6.60
C ASP A 243 5.06 29.09 7.26
N GLY A 244 5.09 29.03 8.59
CA GLY A 244 4.52 27.92 9.34
C GLY A 244 3.00 27.77 9.18
N GLU A 245 2.26 28.88 9.07
CA GLU A 245 0.81 28.86 8.86
C GLU A 245 0.47 28.38 7.43
N VAL A 246 1.26 28.82 6.44
CA VAL A 246 1.09 28.37 5.04
C VAL A 246 1.49 26.91 4.89
N ALA A 247 2.52 26.45 5.60
CA ALA A 247 2.86 25.03 5.63
C ALA A 247 1.76 24.19 6.27
N SER A 248 1.11 24.68 7.34
CA SER A 248 -0.06 24.01 7.94
C SER A 248 -1.24 23.99 6.99
N LEU A 249 -1.49 25.07 6.26
CA LEU A 249 -2.55 25.12 5.24
C LEU A 249 -2.36 24.03 4.16
N ILE A 250 -1.14 23.78 3.69
CA ILE A 250 -0.86 22.67 2.73
C ILE A 250 -1.30 21.34 3.33
N VAL A 251 -0.98 21.10 4.60
CA VAL A 251 -1.34 19.84 5.28
C VAL A 251 -2.85 19.71 5.48
N ASP A 252 -3.50 20.79 5.90
CA ASP A 252 -4.92 20.79 6.25
C ASP A 252 -5.83 20.65 5.03
N LEU A 253 -5.50 21.31 3.90
CA LEU A 253 -6.25 21.22 2.64
C LEU A 253 -6.34 19.79 2.10
N VAL A 254 -5.37 18.97 2.39
CA VAL A 254 -5.31 17.57 1.95
C VAL A 254 -5.37 16.60 3.13
N GLU A 255 -5.89 17.05 4.28
CA GLU A 255 -6.12 16.26 5.49
C GLU A 255 -4.90 15.42 5.94
N GLY A 256 -3.68 15.90 5.68
CA GLY A 256 -2.44 15.18 5.99
C GLY A 256 -2.23 13.89 5.18
N HIS A 257 -2.89 13.75 4.02
CA HIS A 257 -2.69 12.60 3.13
C HIS A 257 -1.28 12.65 2.51
N PRO A 258 -0.39 11.67 2.80
CA PRO A 258 1.04 11.80 2.47
C PRO A 258 1.33 12.09 0.99
N PHE A 259 0.63 11.42 0.08
CA PHE A 259 0.77 11.65 -1.36
C PHE A 259 0.38 13.08 -1.75
N TYR A 260 -0.79 13.54 -1.29
CA TYR A 260 -1.28 14.87 -1.67
C TYR A 260 -0.53 16.00 -0.97
N VAL A 261 -0.02 15.81 0.24
CA VAL A 261 0.88 16.80 0.87
C VAL A 261 2.10 17.04 0.02
N GLN A 262 2.76 15.98 -0.47
CA GLN A 262 3.91 16.10 -1.36
C GLN A 262 3.55 16.73 -2.72
N GLN A 263 2.44 16.32 -3.33
CA GLN A 263 1.99 16.87 -4.61
C GLN A 263 1.64 18.35 -4.50
N LEU A 264 0.86 18.73 -3.48
CA LEU A 264 0.47 20.14 -3.27
C LEU A 264 1.69 21.00 -2.95
N ALA A 265 2.60 20.50 -2.11
CA ALA A 265 3.85 21.18 -1.81
C ALA A 265 4.72 21.36 -3.07
N HIS A 266 4.81 20.35 -3.95
CA HIS A 266 5.55 20.41 -5.19
C HIS A 266 5.01 21.52 -6.12
N ILE A 267 3.69 21.53 -6.36
CA ILE A 267 3.07 22.53 -7.24
C ILE A 267 3.19 23.93 -6.64
N SER A 268 2.95 24.07 -5.33
CA SER A 268 3.13 25.34 -4.62
C SER A 268 4.58 25.84 -4.71
N TRP A 269 5.55 24.95 -4.53
CA TRP A 269 6.97 25.27 -4.66
C TRP A 269 7.34 25.71 -6.07
N MET A 270 6.84 25.03 -7.11
CA MET A 270 7.08 25.41 -8.50
C MET A 270 6.55 26.81 -8.81
N ASN A 271 5.37 27.16 -8.30
CA ASN A 271 4.72 28.45 -8.53
C ASN A 271 5.22 29.58 -7.61
N THR A 272 6.12 29.25 -6.68
CA THR A 272 6.71 30.24 -5.77
C THR A 272 8.02 30.79 -6.36
N SER A 273 8.19 32.09 -6.39
CA SER A 273 9.47 32.71 -6.72
C SER A 273 10.40 32.80 -5.50
N VAL A 274 10.01 33.49 -4.44
CA VAL A 274 10.78 33.70 -3.21
C VAL A 274 9.99 33.28 -1.97
N VAL A 275 8.76 33.78 -1.82
CA VAL A 275 7.89 33.52 -0.66
C VAL A 275 6.62 32.82 -1.14
N CYS A 276 6.33 31.66 -0.56
CA CYS A 276 5.10 30.94 -0.80
C CYS A 276 3.96 31.58 -0.03
N SER A 277 2.99 32.16 -0.74
CA SER A 277 1.83 32.77 -0.14
C SER A 277 0.65 31.79 -0.04
N ARG A 278 -0.36 32.15 0.74
CA ARG A 278 -1.64 31.41 0.85
C ARG A 278 -2.33 31.26 -0.50
N GLU A 279 -2.30 32.30 -1.33
CA GLU A 279 -2.92 32.32 -2.66
C GLU A 279 -2.27 31.29 -3.57
N VAL A 280 -0.94 31.23 -3.59
CA VAL A 280 -0.19 30.21 -4.37
C VAL A 280 -0.61 28.78 -3.99
N VAL A 281 -0.78 28.51 -2.69
CA VAL A 281 -1.21 27.19 -2.22
C VAL A 281 -2.65 26.90 -2.63
N MET A 282 -3.56 27.88 -2.53
CA MET A 282 -4.97 27.71 -2.94
C MET A 282 -5.10 27.46 -4.45
N GLU A 283 -4.35 28.18 -5.27
CA GLU A 283 -4.31 27.98 -6.73
C GLU A 283 -3.73 26.61 -7.09
N ALA A 284 -2.67 26.19 -6.40
CA ALA A 284 -2.10 24.85 -6.56
C ALA A 284 -3.11 23.74 -6.18
N HIS A 285 -3.87 23.92 -5.11
CA HIS A 285 -4.92 22.98 -4.70
C HIS A 285 -6.04 22.89 -5.75
N GLU A 286 -6.56 24.03 -6.24
CA GLU A 286 -7.56 24.06 -7.32
C GLU A 286 -7.02 23.41 -8.60
N THR A 287 -5.75 23.55 -8.90
CA THR A 287 -5.10 22.87 -10.03
C THR A 287 -5.19 21.36 -9.90
N ILE A 288 -4.91 20.79 -8.71
CA ILE A 288 -5.05 19.35 -8.45
C ILE A 288 -6.51 18.90 -8.61
N VAL A 289 -7.45 19.65 -8.01
CA VAL A 289 -8.89 19.34 -8.08
C VAL A 289 -9.36 19.30 -9.55
N ASN A 290 -8.98 20.29 -10.35
CA ASN A 290 -9.38 20.40 -11.76
C ASN A 290 -8.75 19.27 -12.61
N GLN A 291 -7.49 18.90 -12.36
CA GLN A 291 -6.83 17.76 -13.04
C GLN A 291 -7.56 16.44 -12.78
N MET A 292 -8.14 16.26 -11.60
CA MET A 292 -8.83 15.03 -11.20
C MET A 292 -10.32 15.00 -11.55
N GLN A 293 -10.90 16.13 -12.00
CA GLN A 293 -12.34 16.28 -12.19
C GLN A 293 -12.95 15.16 -13.06
N MET A 294 -12.38 14.88 -14.22
CA MET A 294 -12.91 13.84 -15.12
C MET A 294 -12.93 12.44 -14.46
N MET A 295 -11.91 12.13 -13.65
CA MET A 295 -11.88 10.87 -12.91
C MET A 295 -12.96 10.86 -11.81
N PHE A 296 -13.15 11.97 -11.12
CA PHE A 296 -14.18 12.09 -10.09
C PHE A 296 -15.60 11.97 -10.68
N ASP A 297 -15.84 12.56 -11.84
CA ASP A 297 -17.11 12.41 -12.58
C ASP A 297 -17.38 10.93 -12.93
N ILE A 298 -16.37 10.20 -13.42
CA ILE A 298 -16.48 8.76 -13.73
C ILE A 298 -16.79 7.95 -12.48
N VAL A 299 -16.03 8.15 -11.40
CA VAL A 299 -16.24 7.44 -10.13
C VAL A 299 -17.64 7.73 -9.57
N THR A 300 -18.05 8.99 -9.59
CA THR A 300 -19.33 9.43 -9.03
C THR A 300 -20.51 8.89 -9.84
N SER A 301 -20.42 8.87 -11.18
CA SER A 301 -21.47 8.32 -12.06
C SER A 301 -21.67 6.82 -11.88
N ALA A 302 -20.67 6.09 -11.41
CA ALA A 302 -20.75 4.66 -11.09
C ALA A 302 -21.34 4.36 -9.70
N LEU A 303 -21.78 5.39 -8.94
CA LEU A 303 -22.41 5.25 -7.64
C LEU A 303 -23.93 5.26 -7.76
N THR A 304 -24.59 4.47 -6.91
CA THR A 304 -26.05 4.53 -6.78
C THR A 304 -26.47 5.79 -5.99
N THR A 305 -27.69 6.23 -6.17
CA THR A 305 -28.26 7.37 -5.40
C THR A 305 -28.09 7.16 -3.89
N GLN A 306 -28.30 5.96 -3.36
CA GLN A 306 -28.15 5.67 -1.95
C GLN A 306 -26.69 5.70 -1.46
N GLN A 307 -25.73 5.35 -2.32
CA GLN A 307 -24.30 5.50 -2.05
C GLN A 307 -23.90 6.98 -2.01
N LEU A 308 -24.44 7.80 -2.91
CA LEU A 308 -24.23 9.25 -2.90
C LEU A 308 -24.84 9.92 -1.65
N CYS A 309 -26.06 9.55 -1.27
CA CYS A 309 -26.68 10.00 -0.04
C CYS A 309 -25.84 9.64 1.21
N TYR A 310 -25.28 8.43 1.21
CA TYR A 310 -24.39 8.01 2.29
C TYR A 310 -23.08 8.82 2.32
N LEU A 311 -22.45 9.05 1.16
CA LEU A 311 -21.25 9.92 1.08
C LEU A 311 -21.55 11.35 1.54
N HIS A 312 -22.72 11.91 1.17
CA HIS A 312 -23.14 13.22 1.65
C HIS A 312 -23.26 13.27 3.18
N ALA A 313 -23.79 12.22 3.82
CA ALA A 313 -23.83 12.11 5.27
C ALA A 313 -22.43 12.03 5.90
N VAL A 314 -21.50 11.25 5.29
CA VAL A 314 -20.10 11.19 5.73
C VAL A 314 -19.42 12.55 5.66
N LEU A 315 -19.61 13.29 4.56
CA LEU A 315 -19.04 14.63 4.34
C LEU A 315 -19.63 15.67 5.29
N ALA A 316 -20.90 15.52 5.66
CA ALA A 316 -21.54 16.34 6.70
C ALA A 316 -21.03 16.04 8.12
N GLY A 317 -20.15 15.05 8.28
CA GLY A 317 -19.54 14.69 9.57
C GLY A 317 -20.39 13.78 10.45
N GLU A 318 -21.46 13.19 9.91
CA GLU A 318 -22.32 12.27 10.66
C GLU A 318 -21.53 11.03 11.12
N THR A 319 -21.63 10.71 12.41
CA THR A 319 -20.90 9.57 13.00
C THR A 319 -21.75 8.30 13.03
N VAL A 320 -23.06 8.42 13.18
CA VAL A 320 -24.02 7.31 13.27
C VAL A 320 -25.11 7.49 12.19
N ILE A 321 -24.84 6.97 10.99
CA ILE A 321 -25.71 7.17 9.81
C ILE A 321 -26.93 6.23 9.81
N SER A 322 -27.16 5.46 10.86
CA SER A 322 -28.31 4.55 10.97
C SER A 322 -29.50 5.11 11.78
N THR A 323 -29.39 6.29 12.38
CA THR A 323 -30.46 6.91 13.15
C THR A 323 -31.53 7.47 12.24
N SER A 324 -32.82 7.40 12.66
CA SER A 324 -33.95 7.87 11.85
C SER A 324 -33.83 9.33 11.41
N GLU A 325 -33.26 10.17 12.27
CA GLU A 325 -33.04 11.58 11.97
C GLU A 325 -32.04 11.81 10.85
N VAL A 326 -30.88 11.15 10.93
CA VAL A 326 -29.80 11.22 9.90
C VAL A 326 -30.25 10.59 8.58
N LEU A 327 -30.94 9.45 8.64
CA LEU A 327 -31.51 8.82 7.45
C LEU A 327 -32.45 9.76 6.70
N HIS A 328 -33.36 10.43 7.44
CA HIS A 328 -34.30 11.39 6.85
C HIS A 328 -33.58 12.63 6.29
N ARG A 329 -32.64 13.21 7.05
CA ARG A 329 -31.88 14.40 6.66
C ARG A 329 -31.09 14.18 5.34
N HIS A 330 -30.52 13.01 5.16
CA HIS A 330 -29.70 12.67 4.00
C HIS A 330 -30.41 11.81 2.95
N HIS A 331 -31.73 11.68 3.01
CA HIS A 331 -32.56 10.92 2.05
C HIS A 331 -32.12 9.45 1.89
N ILE A 332 -31.65 8.83 2.97
CA ILE A 332 -31.30 7.40 2.99
C ILE A 332 -32.55 6.61 3.36
N THR A 333 -32.94 5.66 2.53
CA THR A 333 -34.24 4.97 2.62
C THR A 333 -34.42 4.11 3.87
N SER A 334 -33.35 3.56 4.43
CA SER A 334 -33.40 2.71 5.62
C SER A 334 -32.01 2.46 6.23
N ALA A 335 -31.94 2.00 7.47
CA ALA A 335 -30.70 1.56 8.10
C ALA A 335 -30.04 0.39 7.35
N THR A 336 -30.83 -0.50 6.75
CA THR A 336 -30.31 -1.58 5.88
C THR A 336 -29.66 -1.00 4.62
N SER A 337 -30.27 0.01 3.99
CA SER A 337 -29.69 0.71 2.83
C SER A 337 -28.38 1.41 3.22
N ALA A 338 -28.33 2.09 4.37
CA ALA A 338 -27.13 2.71 4.90
C ALA A 338 -26.00 1.68 5.09
N SER A 339 -26.30 0.51 5.69
CA SER A 339 -25.33 -0.56 5.90
C SER A 339 -24.81 -1.14 4.58
N ARG A 340 -25.67 -1.36 3.59
CA ARG A 340 -25.28 -1.83 2.26
C ARG A 340 -24.42 -0.79 1.52
N SER A 341 -24.79 0.47 1.58
CA SER A 341 -24.02 1.58 0.99
C SER A 341 -22.64 1.69 1.62
N LYS A 342 -22.56 1.63 2.95
CA LYS A 342 -21.28 1.58 3.70
C LYS A 342 -20.40 0.45 3.21
N ALA A 343 -20.91 -0.79 3.16
CA ALA A 343 -20.14 -1.95 2.74
C ALA A 343 -19.62 -1.81 1.29
N ALA A 344 -20.48 -1.35 0.37
CA ALA A 344 -20.10 -1.13 -1.02
C ALA A 344 -19.05 -0.01 -1.19
N LEU A 345 -19.15 1.08 -0.43
CA LEU A 345 -18.20 2.19 -0.47
C LEU A 345 -16.83 1.80 0.13
N LEU A 346 -16.83 1.00 1.20
CA LEU A 346 -15.62 0.39 1.76
C LEU A 346 -14.94 -0.54 0.73
N GLN A 347 -15.73 -1.38 0.05
CA GLN A 347 -15.22 -2.29 -0.98
C GLN A 347 -14.66 -1.53 -2.19
N LYS A 348 -15.29 -0.42 -2.57
CA LYS A 348 -14.80 0.46 -3.65
C LYS A 348 -13.55 1.27 -3.24
N GLY A 349 -13.15 1.26 -1.98
CA GLY A 349 -12.02 2.04 -1.48
C GLY A 349 -12.27 3.56 -1.47
N LEU A 350 -13.52 4.00 -1.39
CA LEU A 350 -13.87 5.43 -1.33
C LEU A 350 -13.92 5.97 0.11
N VAL A 351 -14.22 5.10 1.05
CA VAL A 351 -14.23 5.41 2.48
C VAL A 351 -13.43 4.37 3.26
N CYS A 352 -12.95 4.75 4.44
CA CYS A 352 -12.30 3.85 5.39
C CYS A 352 -12.88 4.03 6.79
N ASN A 353 -12.62 3.07 7.67
CA ASN A 353 -12.96 3.17 9.08
C ASN A 353 -11.71 3.63 9.85
N GLN A 354 -11.74 4.82 10.41
CA GLN A 354 -10.71 5.35 11.29
C GLN A 354 -11.28 5.52 12.70
N ASP A 355 -10.76 4.81 13.67
CA ASP A 355 -11.15 4.90 15.07
C ASP A 355 -12.67 4.77 15.29
N GLY A 356 -13.33 3.91 14.50
CA GLY A 356 -14.78 3.70 14.57
C GLY A 356 -15.63 4.68 13.74
N LYS A 357 -15.00 5.71 13.15
CA LYS A 357 -15.67 6.69 12.29
C LYS A 357 -15.38 6.38 10.80
N ILE A 358 -16.43 6.47 9.98
CA ILE A 358 -16.27 6.38 8.52
C ILE A 358 -15.80 7.73 7.99
N THR A 359 -14.71 7.73 7.24
CA THR A 359 -14.11 8.92 6.63
C THR A 359 -13.81 8.69 5.16
N MET A 360 -13.75 9.74 4.37
CA MET A 360 -13.27 9.68 2.99
C MET A 360 -11.78 9.30 2.97
N ILE A 361 -11.37 8.49 1.98
CA ILE A 361 -9.95 8.13 1.79
C ILE A 361 -9.22 9.25 1.06
N ASP A 362 -9.84 9.79 0.00
CA ASP A 362 -9.26 10.81 -0.88
C ASP A 362 -9.77 12.20 -0.49
N PRO A 363 -8.91 13.08 0.05
CA PRO A 363 -9.29 14.43 0.48
C PRO A 363 -9.60 15.36 -0.70
N ILE A 364 -9.03 15.14 -1.88
CA ILE A 364 -9.31 15.94 -3.08
C ILE A 364 -10.70 15.58 -3.64
N TYR A 365 -11.05 14.29 -3.63
CA TYR A 365 -12.39 13.85 -3.98
C TYR A 365 -13.43 14.35 -2.97
N SER A 366 -13.10 14.32 -1.67
CA SER A 366 -13.91 14.89 -0.59
C SER A 366 -14.21 16.37 -0.83
N TYR A 367 -13.16 17.16 -1.12
CA TYR A 367 -13.28 18.57 -1.43
C TYR A 367 -14.14 18.81 -2.69
N TRP A 368 -13.91 18.05 -3.75
CA TRP A 368 -14.66 18.17 -5.01
C TRP A 368 -16.14 17.84 -4.82
N LEU A 369 -16.46 16.74 -4.13
CA LEU A 369 -17.86 16.41 -3.80
C LEU A 369 -18.55 17.53 -3.02
N THR A 370 -17.90 18.07 -1.99
CA THR A 370 -18.47 19.09 -1.12
C THR A 370 -18.64 20.43 -1.84
N ASN A 371 -17.67 20.83 -2.66
CA ASN A 371 -17.60 22.20 -3.20
C ASN A 371 -18.07 22.33 -4.64
N LYS A 372 -18.14 21.24 -5.41
CA LYS A 372 -18.53 21.26 -6.83
C LYS A 372 -19.72 20.38 -7.16
N TYR A 373 -19.85 19.19 -6.56
CA TYR A 373 -20.89 18.23 -6.92
C TYR A 373 -22.19 18.40 -6.12
N PHE A 374 -22.12 18.57 -4.81
CA PHE A 374 -23.30 18.73 -3.93
C PHE A 374 -23.73 20.19 -3.73
N LYS A 375 -23.08 21.14 -4.39
CA LYS A 375 -23.49 22.57 -4.37
C LYS A 375 -24.77 22.79 -5.24
#